data_92bff66e17cb824020acaaf64129e440
#
_entry.id   92bff66e17cb824020acaaf64129e440
#
_cell.length_a   1.000
_cell.length_b   1.000
_cell.length_c   1.000
_cell.angle_alpha   90.00
_cell.angle_beta   90.00
_cell.angle_gamma   90.00
#
_symmetry.space_group_name_H-M   'P 1'
#
loop_
_entity.id
_entity.type
_entity.pdbx_description
1 polymer ?
#
loop_
_entity_poly.entity_id
_entity_poly.type
_entity_poly.pdbx_seq_one_letter_code
_entity_poly.pdbx_strand_id
1 'polypeptide(L)'
;MWHCKLNERGMLRRSFVPPEPVRDLRALTRTRSRLAQDQARHQNRVEKILEDALLKISVVISDLFGTSGRRFLDALVAGERSPHALAALGDSRLKATRKELEEALTGRFRDIHATEIAVHLRLIDAVNAEIALLDEQIAKQLAAVPGTAPACTACGLAGGGHAPGCDDQDVPLPDLATRLDEVTGIGAVSAPVIIAELGTDPSQFPTPGHAAGWARLTPRSRQSGETARPGRAGKGNRYLRGALGQAAMTAAKTDTRLGAMYRRIARKRGKQKAIVAVSRVICEIAWILICDPCARYEELGPDYYRPRSPARQTQARIREIERLNPGKKVILADVGAAA
;
A
#
# COMPACT_ATOMS: atom_id res chain seq x y z
N MET A 1 36.33 1.00 20.03
CA MET A 1 37.68 1.42 19.57
C MET A 1 37.92 1.32 18.06
N TRP A 2 37.60 0.23 17.37
CA TRP A 2 37.86 0.09 15.92
C TRP A 2 37.12 1.13 15.07
N HIS A 3 35.84 1.36 15.31
CA HIS A 3 35.05 2.34 14.58
C HIS A 3 35.56 3.80 14.73
N CYS A 4 36.07 4.16 15.92
CA CYS A 4 36.66 5.49 16.15
C CYS A 4 37.88 5.69 15.25
N LYS A 5 38.80 4.71 15.20
CA LYS A 5 39.98 4.75 14.35
C LYS A 5 39.68 4.83 12.85
N LEU A 6 38.60 4.15 12.39
CA LEU A 6 38.12 4.24 11.01
C LEU A 6 37.53 5.61 10.71
N ASN A 7 36.82 6.22 11.67
CA ASN A 7 36.25 7.56 11.52
C ASN A 7 37.36 8.62 11.48
N GLU A 8 38.36 8.56 12.37
CA GLU A 8 39.52 9.44 12.37
C GLU A 8 40.26 9.43 11.04
N ARG A 9 40.34 8.26 10.38
CA ARG A 9 40.96 8.08 9.07
C ARG A 9 40.07 8.43 7.89
N GLY A 10 38.86 8.98 8.12
CA GLY A 10 37.88 9.31 7.06
C GLY A 10 37.38 8.13 6.26
N MET A 11 37.54 6.87 6.76
CA MET A 11 37.17 5.65 6.04
C MET A 11 35.68 5.30 6.21
N LEU A 12 34.96 5.97 7.12
CA LEU A 12 33.52 5.77 7.31
C LEU A 12 32.73 6.80 6.47
N ARG A 13 31.78 6.32 5.69
CA ARG A 13 30.80 7.21 5.06
C ARG A 13 29.89 7.81 6.12
N ARG A 14 29.70 9.12 6.08
CA ARG A 14 28.76 9.81 6.95
C ARG A 14 27.35 9.23 6.71
N SER A 15 26.64 8.95 7.82
CA SER A 15 25.23 8.60 7.75
C SER A 15 24.40 9.87 7.58
N PHE A 16 23.46 9.86 6.66
CA PHE A 16 22.50 10.95 6.54
C PHE A 16 21.57 10.96 7.78
N VAL A 17 21.53 12.09 8.46
CA VAL A 17 20.59 12.36 9.56
C VAL A 17 19.55 13.33 9.04
N PRO A 18 18.28 12.92 8.90
CA PRO A 18 17.23 13.82 8.43
C PRO A 18 17.06 15.04 9.36
N PRO A 19 16.55 16.17 8.84
CA PRO A 19 16.14 17.31 9.65
C PRO A 19 15.15 16.92 10.76
N GLU A 20 15.11 17.69 11.83
CA GLU A 20 14.25 17.42 13.00
C GLU A 20 12.78 17.18 12.62
N PRO A 21 12.10 18.02 11.80
CA PRO A 21 10.70 17.79 11.43
C PRO A 21 10.46 16.44 10.76
N VAL A 22 11.40 15.96 9.93
CA VAL A 22 11.32 14.65 9.27
C VAL A 22 11.53 13.52 10.29
N ARG A 23 12.42 13.70 11.27
CA ARG A 23 12.64 12.72 12.35
C ARG A 23 11.39 12.56 13.22
N ASP A 24 10.73 13.66 13.55
CA ASP A 24 9.51 13.67 14.35
C ASP A 24 8.37 13.00 13.60
N LEU A 25 8.15 13.36 12.32
CA LEU A 25 7.18 12.68 11.46
C LEU A 25 7.46 11.18 11.37
N ARG A 26 8.74 10.78 11.28
CA ARG A 26 9.16 9.37 11.27
C ARG A 26 8.86 8.66 12.58
N ALA A 27 9.03 9.33 13.72
CA ALA A 27 8.69 8.77 15.02
C ALA A 27 7.18 8.51 15.14
N LEU A 28 6.34 9.48 14.74
CA LEU A 28 4.88 9.38 14.77
C LEU A 28 4.37 8.27 13.83
N THR A 29 4.80 8.27 12.57
CA THR A 29 4.37 7.27 11.58
C THR A 29 4.78 5.84 11.96
N ARG A 30 5.95 5.66 12.57
CA ARG A 30 6.41 4.36 13.07
C ARG A 30 5.61 3.91 14.29
N THR A 31 5.26 4.82 15.20
CA THR A 31 4.41 4.52 16.37
C THR A 31 3.03 4.10 15.90
N ARG A 32 2.41 4.86 14.99
CA ARG A 32 1.14 4.48 14.36
C ARG A 32 1.19 3.09 13.73
N SER A 33 2.26 2.77 13.00
CA SER A 33 2.42 1.46 12.37
C SER A 33 2.53 0.32 13.39
N ARG A 34 3.13 0.57 14.57
CA ARG A 34 3.18 -0.41 15.67
C ARG A 34 1.80 -0.62 16.28
N LEU A 35 1.07 0.45 16.56
CA LEU A 35 -0.29 0.37 17.08
C LEU A 35 -1.22 -0.38 16.13
N ALA A 36 -1.14 -0.15 14.81
CA ALA A 36 -1.90 -0.90 13.83
C ALA A 36 -1.55 -2.42 13.85
N GLN A 37 -0.28 -2.78 14.11
CA GLN A 37 0.11 -4.18 14.28
C GLN A 37 -0.44 -4.77 15.59
N ASP A 38 -0.48 -3.99 16.67
CA ASP A 38 -1.04 -4.44 17.94
C ASP A 38 -2.55 -4.62 17.82
N GLN A 39 -3.26 -3.71 17.15
CA GLN A 39 -4.67 -3.86 16.80
C GLN A 39 -4.92 -5.20 16.07
N ALA A 40 -4.16 -5.47 14.99
CA ALA A 40 -4.30 -6.71 14.24
C ALA A 40 -4.01 -7.96 15.09
N ARG A 41 -3.09 -7.89 16.06
CA ARG A 41 -2.84 -8.99 17.00
C ARG A 41 -4.05 -9.27 17.90
N HIS A 42 -4.71 -8.21 18.41
CA HIS A 42 -5.92 -8.36 19.21
C HIS A 42 -7.08 -8.89 18.38
N GLN A 43 -7.26 -8.42 17.14
CA GLN A 43 -8.24 -8.95 16.20
C GLN A 43 -8.04 -10.44 15.93
N ASN A 44 -6.83 -10.87 15.62
CA ASN A 44 -6.49 -12.27 15.40
C ASN A 44 -6.74 -13.14 16.65
N ARG A 45 -6.59 -12.59 17.86
CA ARG A 45 -6.92 -13.32 19.10
C ARG A 45 -8.42 -13.51 19.26
N VAL A 46 -9.23 -12.49 18.95
CA VAL A 46 -10.68 -12.62 18.95
C VAL A 46 -11.13 -13.70 17.96
N GLU A 47 -10.61 -13.69 16.73
CA GLU A 47 -10.89 -14.74 15.74
C GLU A 47 -10.57 -16.14 16.28
N LYS A 48 -9.42 -16.28 16.94
CA LYS A 48 -9.00 -17.56 17.53
C LYS A 48 -9.91 -18.03 18.65
N ILE A 49 -10.41 -17.11 19.48
CA ILE A 49 -11.38 -17.43 20.55
C ILE A 49 -12.71 -17.88 19.93
N LEU A 50 -13.15 -17.24 18.84
CA LEU A 50 -14.37 -17.65 18.12
C LEU A 50 -14.20 -19.03 17.46
N GLU A 51 -13.02 -19.32 16.88
CA GLU A 51 -12.72 -20.65 16.34
C GLU A 51 -12.76 -21.73 17.43
N ASP A 52 -12.21 -21.47 18.63
CA ASP A 52 -12.26 -22.36 19.78
C ASP A 52 -13.70 -22.61 20.25
N ALA A 53 -14.54 -21.58 20.19
CA ALA A 53 -15.98 -21.66 20.44
C ALA A 53 -16.78 -22.30 19.30
N LEU A 54 -16.14 -22.71 18.19
CA LEU A 54 -16.74 -23.23 16.96
C LEU A 54 -17.68 -22.23 16.25
N LEU A 55 -17.50 -20.93 16.46
CA LEU A 55 -18.21 -19.87 15.75
C LEU A 55 -17.44 -19.47 14.48
N LYS A 56 -18.06 -19.62 13.31
CA LYS A 56 -17.41 -19.37 11.99
C LYS A 56 -17.87 -18.07 11.35
N ILE A 57 -18.03 -17.02 12.13
CA ILE A 57 -18.58 -15.73 11.68
C ILE A 57 -17.73 -15.11 10.55
N SER A 58 -16.41 -15.16 10.65
CA SER A 58 -15.45 -14.62 9.65
C SER A 58 -15.51 -15.31 8.29
N VAL A 59 -16.17 -16.48 8.18
CA VAL A 59 -16.37 -17.17 6.89
C VAL A 59 -17.52 -16.53 6.10
N VAL A 60 -18.55 -16.04 6.80
CA VAL A 60 -19.78 -15.51 6.17
C VAL A 60 -19.80 -13.99 6.08
N ILE A 61 -19.01 -13.29 6.92
CA ILE A 61 -18.87 -11.83 6.85
C ILE A 61 -17.43 -11.43 6.46
N SER A 62 -17.30 -10.41 5.65
CA SER A 62 -15.99 -9.94 5.15
C SER A 62 -15.18 -9.18 6.20
N ASP A 63 -15.82 -8.58 7.20
CA ASP A 63 -15.19 -7.79 8.25
C ASP A 63 -15.88 -8.06 9.59
N LEU A 64 -15.17 -8.82 10.45
CA LEU A 64 -15.64 -9.17 11.80
C LEU A 64 -15.66 -7.96 12.75
N PHE A 65 -14.85 -6.94 12.49
CA PHE A 65 -14.73 -5.74 13.33
C PHE A 65 -15.45 -4.53 12.73
N GLY A 66 -16.10 -4.71 11.57
CA GLY A 66 -17.02 -3.73 10.99
C GLY A 66 -18.36 -3.69 11.73
N THR A 67 -19.28 -2.84 11.29
CA THR A 67 -20.53 -2.52 11.98
C THR A 67 -21.33 -3.75 12.41
N SER A 68 -21.60 -4.69 11.51
CA SER A 68 -22.39 -5.89 11.83
C SER A 68 -21.61 -6.89 12.70
N GLY A 69 -20.33 -7.13 12.34
CA GLY A 69 -19.50 -8.05 13.11
C GLY A 69 -19.31 -7.57 14.56
N ARG A 70 -19.10 -6.26 14.75
CA ARG A 70 -19.00 -5.66 16.09
C ARG A 70 -20.29 -5.85 16.89
N ARG A 71 -21.46 -5.66 16.28
CA ARG A 71 -22.75 -5.92 16.97
C ARG A 71 -22.89 -7.36 17.42
N PHE A 72 -22.45 -8.33 16.60
CA PHE A 72 -22.47 -9.75 17.01
C PHE A 72 -21.55 -9.99 18.20
N LEU A 73 -20.33 -9.44 18.17
CA LEU A 73 -19.37 -9.58 19.27
C LEU A 73 -19.86 -8.94 20.56
N ASP A 74 -20.42 -7.73 20.50
CA ASP A 74 -20.95 -7.03 21.66
C ASP A 74 -22.17 -7.76 22.25
N ALA A 75 -23.06 -8.30 21.42
CA ALA A 75 -24.19 -9.10 21.89
C ALA A 75 -23.75 -10.43 22.54
N LEU A 76 -22.75 -11.11 21.96
CA LEU A 76 -22.15 -12.30 22.58
C LEU A 76 -21.53 -12.00 23.94
N VAL A 77 -20.84 -10.87 24.06
CA VAL A 77 -20.27 -10.39 25.35
C VAL A 77 -21.37 -10.03 26.32
N ALA A 78 -22.48 -9.45 25.87
CA ALA A 78 -23.66 -9.12 26.70
C ALA A 78 -24.46 -10.33 27.17
N GLY A 79 -24.13 -11.54 26.70
CA GLY A 79 -24.79 -12.78 27.15
C GLY A 79 -25.81 -13.35 26.17
N GLU A 80 -25.98 -12.75 24.98
CA GLU A 80 -26.85 -13.34 23.96
C GLU A 80 -26.24 -14.64 23.43
N ARG A 81 -27.03 -15.70 23.39
CA ARG A 81 -26.61 -17.06 22.94
C ARG A 81 -27.49 -17.63 21.85
N SER A 82 -28.62 -16.98 21.54
CA SER A 82 -29.51 -17.43 20.49
C SER A 82 -28.96 -17.09 19.11
N PRO A 83 -28.64 -18.08 18.26
CA PRO A 83 -28.15 -17.80 16.90
C PRO A 83 -29.18 -16.99 16.09
N HIS A 84 -30.47 -17.20 16.31
CA HIS A 84 -31.54 -16.48 15.64
C HIS A 84 -31.59 -14.99 16.03
N ALA A 85 -31.44 -14.69 17.36
CA ALA A 85 -31.40 -13.32 17.85
C ALA A 85 -30.13 -12.61 17.37
N LEU A 86 -28.98 -13.27 17.43
CA LEU A 86 -27.71 -12.73 16.92
C LEU A 86 -27.78 -12.45 15.42
N ALA A 87 -28.30 -13.37 14.61
CA ALA A 87 -28.42 -13.18 13.16
C ALA A 87 -29.33 -11.99 12.79
N ALA A 88 -30.31 -11.66 13.65
CA ALA A 88 -31.17 -10.49 13.45
C ALA A 88 -30.46 -9.13 13.60
N LEU A 89 -29.26 -9.09 14.23
CA LEU A 89 -28.45 -7.88 14.38
C LEU A 89 -27.65 -7.54 13.10
N GLY A 90 -27.64 -8.45 12.11
CA GLY A 90 -26.97 -8.24 10.83
C GLY A 90 -27.59 -7.09 10.04
N ASP A 91 -26.71 -6.29 9.39
CA ASP A 91 -27.15 -5.20 8.50
C ASP A 91 -27.71 -5.79 7.19
N SER A 92 -28.71 -5.11 6.60
CA SER A 92 -29.33 -5.51 5.32
C SER A 92 -28.35 -5.54 4.13
N ARG A 93 -27.18 -4.89 4.26
CA ARG A 93 -26.10 -4.89 3.25
C ARG A 93 -25.22 -6.11 3.31
N LEU A 94 -25.36 -6.98 4.31
CA LEU A 94 -24.61 -8.23 4.35
C LEU A 94 -25.00 -9.13 3.17
N LYS A 95 -23.99 -9.71 2.52
CA LYS A 95 -24.21 -10.67 1.43
C LYS A 95 -24.72 -12.03 1.96
N ALA A 96 -24.36 -12.34 3.21
CA ALA A 96 -24.77 -13.57 3.87
C ALA A 96 -26.28 -13.56 4.16
N THR A 97 -26.93 -14.67 3.88
CA THR A 97 -28.33 -14.88 4.23
C THR A 97 -28.49 -15.07 5.74
N ARG A 98 -29.68 -14.80 6.26
CA ARG A 98 -29.98 -15.01 7.70
C ARG A 98 -29.66 -16.43 8.14
N LYS A 99 -29.97 -17.43 7.31
CA LYS A 99 -29.72 -18.84 7.60
C LYS A 99 -28.21 -19.13 7.70
N GLU A 100 -27.40 -18.61 6.79
CA GLU A 100 -25.95 -18.73 6.85
C GLU A 100 -25.36 -18.07 8.10
N LEU A 101 -25.91 -16.92 8.52
CA LEU A 101 -25.53 -16.25 9.76
C LEU A 101 -25.89 -17.10 11.00
N GLU A 102 -27.11 -17.66 11.05
CA GLU A 102 -27.53 -18.56 12.15
C GLU A 102 -26.65 -19.81 12.25
N GLU A 103 -26.30 -20.42 11.12
CA GLU A 103 -25.36 -21.55 11.07
C GLU A 103 -23.96 -21.15 11.57
N ALA A 104 -23.45 -20.00 11.14
CA ALA A 104 -22.13 -19.49 11.52
C ALA A 104 -22.04 -19.06 13.00
N LEU A 105 -23.18 -18.65 13.58
CA LEU A 105 -23.32 -18.25 14.99
C LEU A 105 -23.69 -19.41 15.91
N THR A 106 -23.88 -20.62 15.36
CA THR A 106 -24.14 -21.82 16.13
C THR A 106 -22.84 -22.47 16.55
N GLY A 107 -22.58 -22.56 17.87
CA GLY A 107 -21.34 -23.11 18.41
C GLY A 107 -21.41 -23.38 19.91
N ARG A 108 -20.24 -23.49 20.54
CA ARG A 108 -20.09 -23.77 21.98
C ARG A 108 -19.53 -22.56 22.73
N PHE A 109 -20.18 -21.43 22.57
CA PHE A 109 -19.74 -20.19 23.20
C PHE A 109 -20.07 -20.16 24.70
N ARG A 110 -19.05 -19.95 25.54
CA ARG A 110 -19.12 -19.94 27.01
C ARG A 110 -18.78 -18.54 27.54
N ASP A 111 -19.10 -18.29 28.83
CA ASP A 111 -18.85 -17.00 29.47
C ASP A 111 -17.36 -16.65 29.57
N ILE A 112 -16.49 -17.66 29.62
CA ILE A 112 -15.05 -17.41 29.56
C ILE A 112 -14.64 -16.77 28.20
N HIS A 113 -15.20 -17.24 27.09
CA HIS A 113 -14.93 -16.65 25.77
C HIS A 113 -15.46 -15.20 25.70
N ALA A 114 -16.64 -14.93 26.30
CA ALA A 114 -17.19 -13.59 26.40
C ALA A 114 -16.24 -12.64 27.16
N THR A 115 -15.68 -13.11 28.29
CA THR A 115 -14.75 -12.34 29.11
C THR A 115 -13.47 -12.02 28.34
N GLU A 116 -12.87 -13.01 27.65
CA GLU A 116 -11.65 -12.82 26.86
C GLU A 116 -11.89 -11.87 25.67
N ILE A 117 -12.99 -12.06 24.93
CA ILE A 117 -13.36 -11.17 23.82
C ILE A 117 -13.57 -9.74 24.31
N ALA A 118 -14.29 -9.54 25.44
CA ALA A 118 -14.50 -8.22 26.03
C ALA A 118 -13.18 -7.49 26.34
N VAL A 119 -12.17 -8.19 26.84
CA VAL A 119 -10.83 -7.61 27.07
C VAL A 119 -10.21 -7.16 25.75
N HIS A 120 -10.23 -8.01 24.72
CA HIS A 120 -9.64 -7.67 23.43
C HIS A 120 -10.39 -6.56 22.70
N LEU A 121 -11.71 -6.50 22.78
CA LEU A 121 -12.51 -5.41 22.19
C LEU A 121 -12.15 -4.06 22.82
N ARG A 122 -12.04 -3.98 24.16
CA ARG A 122 -11.63 -2.76 24.83
C ARG A 122 -10.21 -2.31 24.42
N LEU A 123 -9.28 -3.25 24.27
CA LEU A 123 -7.93 -2.93 23.80
C LEU A 123 -7.92 -2.46 22.34
N ILE A 124 -8.73 -3.06 21.47
CA ILE A 124 -8.90 -2.60 20.08
C ILE A 124 -9.46 -1.17 20.06
N ASP A 125 -10.47 -0.88 20.87
CA ASP A 125 -11.09 0.45 20.93
C ASP A 125 -10.10 1.51 21.45
N ALA A 126 -9.32 1.20 22.49
CA ALA A 126 -8.28 2.08 23.01
C ALA A 126 -7.19 2.34 21.94
N VAL A 127 -6.72 1.31 21.26
CA VAL A 127 -5.72 1.45 20.18
C VAL A 127 -6.27 2.27 19.02
N ASN A 128 -7.54 2.10 18.66
CA ASN A 128 -8.19 2.91 17.61
C ASN A 128 -8.23 4.39 17.97
N ALA A 129 -8.56 4.72 19.23
CA ALA A 129 -8.56 6.10 19.72
C ALA A 129 -7.16 6.72 19.61
N GLU A 130 -6.12 6.00 20.04
CA GLU A 130 -4.74 6.48 19.95
C GLU A 130 -4.26 6.62 18.49
N ILE A 131 -4.66 5.74 17.59
CA ILE A 131 -4.35 5.85 16.16
C ILE A 131 -4.98 7.13 15.60
N ALA A 132 -6.23 7.45 15.96
CA ALA A 132 -6.90 8.67 15.50
C ALA A 132 -6.18 9.94 15.95
N LEU A 133 -5.76 9.99 17.22
CA LEU A 133 -4.96 11.12 17.76
C LEU A 133 -3.61 11.23 17.04
N LEU A 134 -2.94 10.12 16.77
CA LEU A 134 -1.68 10.13 16.01
C LEU A 134 -1.89 10.60 14.57
N ASP A 135 -2.99 10.26 13.92
CA ASP A 135 -3.30 10.71 12.56
C ASP A 135 -3.44 12.23 12.49
N GLU A 136 -4.05 12.86 13.49
CA GLU A 136 -4.10 14.33 13.64
C GLU A 136 -2.71 14.94 13.84
N GLN A 137 -1.88 14.33 14.69
CA GLN A 137 -0.51 14.81 14.92
C GLN A 137 0.37 14.64 13.70
N ILE A 138 0.22 13.53 12.96
CA ILE A 138 0.92 13.29 11.70
C ILE A 138 0.56 14.36 10.68
N ALA A 139 -0.72 14.73 10.55
CA ALA A 139 -1.17 15.77 9.63
C ALA A 139 -0.54 17.14 10.00
N LYS A 140 -0.53 17.51 11.27
CA LYS A 140 0.12 18.74 11.76
C LYS A 140 1.62 18.72 11.50
N GLN A 141 2.29 17.63 11.83
CA GLN A 141 3.74 17.50 11.65
C GLN A 141 4.13 17.48 10.17
N LEU A 142 3.31 16.91 9.30
CA LEU A 142 3.54 16.88 7.87
C LEU A 142 3.58 18.30 7.29
N ALA A 143 2.70 19.19 7.73
CA ALA A 143 2.68 20.58 7.31
C ALA A 143 3.96 21.36 7.74
N ALA A 144 4.66 20.91 8.78
CA ALA A 144 5.90 21.50 9.27
C ALA A 144 7.15 20.95 8.56
N VAL A 145 7.05 19.87 7.75
CA VAL A 145 8.20 19.29 7.05
C VAL A 145 8.57 20.17 5.84
N PRO A 146 9.83 20.62 5.71
CA PRO A 146 10.27 21.39 4.53
C PRO A 146 10.05 20.62 3.23
N GLY A 147 9.60 21.31 2.19
CA GLY A 147 9.37 20.73 0.85
C GLY A 147 8.06 19.97 0.69
N THR A 148 7.18 19.96 1.73
CA THR A 148 5.83 19.38 1.60
C THR A 148 4.76 20.41 1.24
N ALA A 149 5.03 21.69 1.46
CA ALA A 149 4.10 22.77 1.17
C ALA A 149 3.72 22.84 -0.34
N PRO A 150 2.53 23.35 -0.67
CA PRO A 150 2.16 23.64 -2.05
C PRO A 150 3.21 24.51 -2.75
N ALA A 151 3.45 24.25 -4.04
CA ALA A 151 4.38 25.01 -4.84
C ALA A 151 3.66 25.71 -5.99
N CYS A 152 4.21 26.82 -6.48
CA CYS A 152 3.70 27.51 -7.66
C CYS A 152 4.03 26.71 -8.93
N THR A 153 3.07 26.59 -9.85
CA THR A 153 3.24 25.86 -11.12
C THR A 153 4.24 26.51 -12.05
N ALA A 154 4.38 27.85 -11.99
CA ALA A 154 5.24 28.60 -12.90
C ALA A 154 6.69 28.72 -12.41
N CYS A 155 6.92 28.93 -11.10
CA CYS A 155 8.26 29.17 -10.57
C CYS A 155 8.78 28.06 -9.62
N GLY A 156 7.95 27.08 -9.25
CA GLY A 156 8.33 25.96 -8.37
C GLY A 156 8.59 26.34 -6.90
N LEU A 157 8.38 27.59 -6.50
CA LEU A 157 8.58 28.02 -5.11
C LEU A 157 7.45 27.52 -4.22
N ALA A 158 7.83 26.92 -3.08
CA ALA A 158 6.90 26.40 -2.08
C ALA A 158 6.55 27.47 -1.03
N GLY A 159 5.36 27.31 -0.40
CA GLY A 159 4.99 28.15 0.75
C GLY A 159 4.32 29.49 0.41
N GLY A 160 3.70 29.61 -0.77
CA GLY A 160 2.94 30.82 -1.17
C GLY A 160 3.80 32.00 -1.59
N GLY A 161 5.11 31.82 -1.71
CA GLY A 161 6.00 32.80 -2.29
C GLY A 161 6.07 32.63 -3.83
N HIS A 162 6.05 33.74 -4.56
CA HIS A 162 6.23 33.76 -6.02
C HIS A 162 7.58 34.40 -6.37
N ALA A 163 8.22 33.90 -7.46
CA ALA A 163 9.36 34.57 -8.01
C ALA A 163 8.94 35.92 -8.66
N PRO A 164 9.82 36.92 -8.72
CA PRO A 164 9.54 38.17 -9.44
C PRO A 164 9.12 37.86 -10.88
N GLY A 165 7.88 38.29 -11.25
CA GLY A 165 7.32 38.05 -12.59
C GLY A 165 6.40 36.84 -12.70
N CYS A 166 6.09 36.17 -11.62
CA CYS A 166 5.04 35.14 -11.54
C CYS A 166 3.69 35.81 -11.24
N ASP A 167 2.67 35.56 -12.08
CA ASP A 167 1.34 36.12 -11.87
C ASP A 167 0.57 35.35 -10.79
N ASP A 168 -0.21 36.06 -9.95
CA ASP A 168 -1.04 35.50 -8.88
C ASP A 168 -2.17 34.54 -9.39
N GLN A 169 -2.31 34.38 -10.68
CA GLN A 169 -3.31 33.50 -11.31
C GLN A 169 -2.85 32.04 -11.45
N ASP A 170 -1.58 31.75 -11.15
CA ASP A 170 -1.09 30.37 -11.18
C ASP A 170 -1.66 29.55 -10.02
N VAL A 171 -2.48 28.56 -10.35
CA VAL A 171 -3.09 27.66 -9.38
C VAL A 171 -1.98 26.94 -8.60
N PRO A 172 -1.93 27.07 -7.26
CA PRO A 172 -0.91 26.37 -6.48
C PRO A 172 -1.06 24.86 -6.66
N LEU A 173 0.05 24.17 -6.88
CA LEU A 173 0.07 22.72 -6.89
C LEU A 173 -0.32 22.19 -5.51
N PRO A 174 -1.03 21.06 -5.45
CA PRO A 174 -1.29 20.38 -4.18
C PRO A 174 0.00 20.10 -3.41
N ASP A 175 -0.12 20.02 -2.08
CA ASP A 175 0.99 19.61 -1.24
C ASP A 175 1.54 18.22 -1.64
N LEU A 176 2.76 17.90 -1.20
CA LEU A 176 3.44 16.67 -1.58
C LEU A 176 2.64 15.41 -1.20
N ALA A 177 1.93 15.43 -0.06
CA ALA A 177 1.15 14.27 0.38
C ALA A 177 -0.03 14.02 -0.57
N THR A 178 -0.72 15.08 -0.98
CA THR A 178 -1.81 15.02 -1.98
C THR A 178 -1.29 14.55 -3.34
N ARG A 179 -0.13 15.04 -3.79
CA ARG A 179 0.49 14.59 -5.05
C ARG A 179 0.91 13.11 -5.00
N LEU A 180 1.35 12.64 -3.84
CA LEU A 180 1.64 11.22 -3.64
C LEU A 180 0.39 10.36 -3.62
N ASP A 181 -0.73 10.86 -3.09
CA ASP A 181 -2.02 10.16 -3.06
C ASP A 181 -2.61 9.95 -4.47
N GLU A 182 -2.22 10.77 -5.45
CA GLU A 182 -2.56 10.57 -6.86
C GLU A 182 -1.96 9.27 -7.44
N VAL A 183 -0.85 8.80 -6.86
CA VAL A 183 -0.19 7.58 -7.33
C VAL A 183 -1.03 6.36 -6.95
N THR A 184 -1.46 5.61 -7.95
CA THR A 184 -2.29 4.42 -7.75
C THR A 184 -1.74 3.51 -6.65
N GLY A 185 -2.50 3.38 -5.57
CA GLY A 185 -2.19 2.52 -4.43
C GLY A 185 -1.53 3.21 -3.25
N ILE A 186 -1.01 4.43 -3.40
CA ILE A 186 -0.68 5.27 -2.25
C ILE A 186 -1.99 5.88 -1.73
N GLY A 187 -2.11 6.10 -0.45
CA GLY A 187 -3.27 6.72 0.20
C GLY A 187 -2.82 7.56 1.38
N ALA A 188 -3.76 8.26 2.01
CA ALA A 188 -3.54 9.21 3.10
C ALA A 188 -2.67 8.66 4.25
N VAL A 189 -2.69 7.35 4.52
CA VAL A 189 -1.85 6.70 5.54
C VAL A 189 -0.44 6.41 5.04
N SER A 190 -0.28 6.03 3.77
CA SER A 190 1.02 5.61 3.23
C SER A 190 1.87 6.77 2.74
N ALA A 191 1.27 7.86 2.26
CA ALA A 191 2.00 9.05 1.82
C ALA A 191 2.89 9.67 2.93
N PRO A 192 2.40 9.93 4.15
CA PRO A 192 3.24 10.42 5.24
C PRO A 192 4.38 9.47 5.61
N VAL A 193 4.14 8.14 5.56
CA VAL A 193 5.20 7.14 5.83
C VAL A 193 6.29 7.20 4.76
N ILE A 194 5.92 7.33 3.48
CA ILE A 194 6.87 7.44 2.37
C ILE A 194 7.70 8.72 2.53
N ILE A 195 7.07 9.86 2.80
CA ILE A 195 7.76 11.14 3.05
C ILE A 195 8.72 11.02 4.25
N ALA A 196 8.23 10.50 5.37
CA ALA A 196 9.03 10.35 6.58
C ALA A 196 10.27 9.47 6.38
N GLU A 197 10.15 8.39 5.62
CA GLU A 197 11.22 7.41 5.46
C GLU A 197 12.19 7.74 4.32
N LEU A 198 11.72 8.29 3.20
CA LEU A 198 12.58 8.77 2.12
C LEU A 198 13.23 10.12 2.46
N GLY A 199 12.55 10.99 3.20
CA GLY A 199 12.93 12.37 3.38
C GLY A 199 12.50 13.23 2.18
N THR A 200 12.72 14.56 2.32
CA THR A 200 12.37 15.56 1.29
C THR A 200 13.59 16.23 0.66
N ASP A 201 14.80 15.74 0.97
CA ASP A 201 16.06 16.29 0.44
C ASP A 201 16.45 15.56 -0.87
N PRO A 202 16.36 16.24 -2.04
CA PRO A 202 16.73 15.66 -3.32
C PRO A 202 18.20 15.22 -3.40
N SER A 203 19.09 15.85 -2.63
CA SER A 203 20.53 15.56 -2.68
C SER A 203 20.88 14.19 -2.09
N GLN A 204 19.98 13.60 -1.29
CA GLN A 204 20.22 12.35 -0.60
C GLN A 204 20.40 11.16 -1.57
N PHE A 205 19.67 11.16 -2.67
CA PHE A 205 19.75 10.12 -3.69
C PHE A 205 19.92 10.75 -5.07
N PRO A 206 21.02 10.51 -5.77
CA PRO A 206 21.27 11.12 -7.08
C PRO A 206 20.27 10.74 -8.16
N THR A 207 19.60 9.59 -8.03
CA THR A 207 18.57 9.13 -8.98
C THR A 207 17.48 8.34 -8.26
N PRO A 208 16.28 8.21 -8.86
CA PRO A 208 15.19 7.36 -8.32
C PRO A 208 15.65 5.91 -8.08
N GLY A 209 16.55 5.40 -8.96
CA GLY A 209 17.11 4.06 -8.82
C GLY A 209 17.98 3.90 -7.57
N HIS A 210 18.68 4.96 -7.11
CA HIS A 210 19.42 4.95 -5.86
C HIS A 210 18.49 4.89 -4.64
N ALA A 211 17.37 5.62 -4.66
CA ALA A 211 16.35 5.56 -3.64
C ALA A 211 15.76 4.14 -3.52
N ALA A 212 15.39 3.52 -4.66
CA ALA A 212 14.91 2.16 -4.72
C ALA A 212 15.96 1.13 -4.27
N GLY A 213 17.23 1.36 -4.59
CA GLY A 213 18.37 0.55 -4.13
C GLY A 213 18.58 0.64 -2.62
N TRP A 214 18.49 1.84 -2.05
CA TRP A 214 18.56 2.08 -0.61
C TRP A 214 17.38 1.40 0.12
N ALA A 215 16.18 1.49 -0.43
CA ALA A 215 15.00 0.79 0.08
C ALA A 215 15.09 -0.76 -0.06
N ARG A 216 16.17 -1.27 -0.69
CA ARG A 216 16.37 -2.71 -0.95
C ARG A 216 15.22 -3.35 -1.77
N LEU A 217 14.69 -2.61 -2.72
CA LEU A 217 13.69 -3.09 -3.68
C LEU A 217 14.33 -3.64 -4.97
N THR A 218 15.65 -3.52 -5.09
CA THR A 218 16.43 -4.10 -6.19
C THR A 218 17.06 -5.43 -5.78
N PRO A 219 17.07 -6.45 -6.65
CA PRO A 219 17.79 -7.69 -6.39
C PRO A 219 19.30 -7.40 -6.32
N ARG A 220 20.00 -8.09 -5.41
CA ARG A 220 21.46 -8.05 -5.37
C ARG A 220 22.01 -8.94 -6.49
N SER A 221 23.03 -8.50 -7.21
CA SER A 221 23.83 -9.39 -8.03
C SER A 221 24.78 -10.19 -7.14
N ARG A 222 24.88 -11.49 -7.39
CA ARG A 222 25.89 -12.38 -6.84
C ARG A 222 26.69 -12.91 -8.02
N GLN A 223 27.85 -12.32 -8.21
CA GLN A 223 28.78 -12.75 -9.25
C GLN A 223 30.03 -13.34 -8.59
N SER A 224 30.38 -14.55 -8.97
CA SER A 224 31.63 -15.20 -8.61
C SER A 224 32.25 -15.71 -9.91
N GLY A 225 33.34 -15.08 -10.35
CA GLY A 225 33.93 -15.32 -11.67
C GLY A 225 32.94 -15.01 -12.80
N GLU A 226 32.82 -15.91 -13.75
CA GLU A 226 31.90 -15.78 -14.90
C GLU A 226 30.41 -16.07 -14.55
N THR A 227 30.14 -16.65 -13.39
CA THR A 227 28.78 -17.07 -13.02
C THR A 227 28.04 -15.98 -12.27
N ALA A 228 27.05 -15.36 -12.89
CA ALA A 228 26.12 -14.40 -12.27
C ALA A 228 24.84 -15.13 -11.81
N ARG A 229 24.51 -15.08 -10.51
CA ARG A 229 23.27 -15.61 -9.95
C ARG A 229 22.39 -14.49 -9.41
N PRO A 230 21.07 -14.50 -9.67
CA PRO A 230 20.16 -13.51 -9.08
C PRO A 230 20.12 -13.67 -7.55
N GLY A 231 20.47 -12.61 -6.83
CA GLY A 231 20.38 -12.56 -5.39
C GLY A 231 18.98 -12.19 -4.90
N ARG A 232 18.67 -12.48 -3.63
CA ARG A 232 17.46 -12.01 -2.98
C ARG A 232 17.57 -10.51 -2.68
N ALA A 233 16.43 -9.80 -2.66
CA ALA A 233 16.36 -8.45 -2.10
C ALA A 233 16.81 -8.47 -0.63
N GLY A 234 17.67 -7.52 -0.23
CA GLY A 234 18.19 -7.44 1.13
C GLY A 234 17.12 -7.00 2.14
N LYS A 235 17.46 -7.07 3.43
CA LYS A 235 16.68 -6.42 4.50
C LYS A 235 16.86 -4.90 4.35
N GLY A 236 15.80 -4.17 4.08
CA GLY A 236 15.77 -2.71 3.99
C GLY A 236 14.96 -2.10 5.13
N ASN A 237 14.65 -0.81 4.98
CA ASN A 237 13.75 -0.13 5.90
C ASN A 237 12.37 -0.81 5.90
N ARG A 238 12.00 -1.42 7.03
CA ARG A 238 10.77 -2.22 7.15
C ARG A 238 9.50 -1.38 6.99
N TYR A 239 9.51 -0.12 7.42
CA TYR A 239 8.36 0.76 7.37
C TYR A 239 8.10 1.24 5.93
N LEU A 240 9.13 1.74 5.25
CA LEU A 240 9.03 2.12 3.84
C LEU A 240 8.62 0.93 2.96
N ARG A 241 9.25 -0.23 3.16
CA ARG A 241 8.90 -1.44 2.39
C ARG A 241 7.50 -1.93 2.69
N GLY A 242 7.02 -1.77 3.91
CA GLY A 242 5.65 -2.08 4.30
C GLY A 242 4.65 -1.18 3.57
N ALA A 243 4.85 0.14 3.61
CA ALA A 243 4.00 1.11 2.94
C ALA A 243 3.98 0.89 1.41
N LEU A 244 5.15 0.75 0.79
CA LEU A 244 5.25 0.50 -0.65
C LEU A 244 4.68 -0.87 -1.07
N GLY A 245 4.82 -1.89 -0.21
CA GLY A 245 4.22 -3.20 -0.42
C GLY A 245 2.70 -3.17 -0.36
N GLN A 246 2.15 -2.42 0.59
CA GLN A 246 0.71 -2.18 0.71
C GLN A 246 0.18 -1.43 -0.52
N ALA A 247 0.86 -0.35 -0.93
CA ALA A 247 0.53 0.41 -2.13
C ALA A 247 0.54 -0.49 -3.38
N ALA A 248 1.55 -1.35 -3.52
CA ALA A 248 1.64 -2.29 -4.63
C ALA A 248 0.53 -3.35 -4.62
N MET A 249 0.10 -3.82 -3.44
CA MET A 249 -1.04 -4.76 -3.32
C MET A 249 -2.37 -4.09 -3.67
N THR A 250 -2.56 -2.82 -3.30
CA THR A 250 -3.73 -2.03 -3.68
C THR A 250 -3.73 -1.79 -5.18
N ALA A 251 -2.63 -1.31 -5.76
CA ALA A 251 -2.48 -1.09 -7.19
C ALA A 251 -2.70 -2.38 -8.01
N ALA A 252 -2.33 -3.55 -7.50
CA ALA A 252 -2.52 -4.84 -8.16
C ALA A 252 -3.99 -5.16 -8.47
N LYS A 253 -4.92 -4.60 -7.70
CA LYS A 253 -6.37 -4.81 -7.83
C LYS A 253 -7.03 -3.81 -8.79
N THR A 254 -6.30 -2.80 -9.25
CA THR A 254 -6.82 -1.73 -10.09
C THR A 254 -6.57 -2.00 -11.57
N ASP A 255 -7.37 -1.34 -12.42
CA ASP A 255 -7.17 -1.38 -13.89
C ASP A 255 -6.34 -0.19 -14.36
N THR A 256 -5.09 -0.14 -13.90
CA THR A 256 -4.10 0.90 -14.15
C THR A 256 -2.83 0.30 -14.73
N ARG A 257 -1.88 1.18 -15.14
CA ARG A 257 -0.54 0.76 -15.60
C ARG A 257 0.17 -0.11 -14.56
N LEU A 258 0.11 0.28 -13.27
CA LEU A 258 0.74 -0.47 -12.19
C LEU A 258 0.06 -1.84 -11.97
N GLY A 259 -1.28 -1.89 -12.04
CA GLY A 259 -2.03 -3.14 -12.01
C GLY A 259 -1.71 -4.06 -13.18
N ALA A 260 -1.61 -3.52 -14.40
CA ALA A 260 -1.21 -4.27 -15.58
C ALA A 260 0.23 -4.81 -15.46
N MET A 261 1.16 -4.01 -14.91
CA MET A 261 2.52 -4.44 -14.60
C MET A 261 2.54 -5.61 -13.63
N TYR A 262 1.77 -5.50 -12.53
CA TYR A 262 1.64 -6.57 -11.56
C TYR A 262 1.15 -7.87 -12.22
N ARG A 263 0.02 -7.83 -12.93
CA ARG A 263 -0.58 -9.00 -13.60
C ARG A 263 0.40 -9.67 -14.58
N ARG A 264 1.14 -8.84 -15.36
CA ARG A 264 2.16 -9.33 -16.31
C ARG A 264 3.30 -10.06 -15.63
N ILE A 265 3.84 -9.50 -14.52
CA ILE A 265 4.98 -10.09 -13.80
C ILE A 265 4.51 -11.31 -12.98
N ALA A 266 3.35 -11.22 -12.31
CA ALA A 266 2.82 -12.29 -11.48
C ALA A 266 2.60 -13.58 -12.26
N ARG A 267 2.12 -13.49 -13.51
CA ARG A 267 1.92 -14.65 -14.43
C ARG A 267 3.22 -15.39 -14.72
N LYS A 268 4.36 -14.66 -14.83
CA LYS A 268 5.66 -15.25 -15.24
C LYS A 268 6.58 -15.57 -14.06
N ARG A 269 6.53 -14.79 -12.99
CA ARG A 269 7.53 -14.78 -11.90
C ARG A 269 6.93 -14.98 -10.51
N GLY A 270 5.61 -15.06 -10.41
CA GLY A 270 4.86 -15.22 -9.16
C GLY A 270 4.54 -13.89 -8.44
N LYS A 271 3.53 -13.94 -7.56
CA LYS A 271 2.93 -12.77 -6.89
C LYS A 271 3.94 -11.95 -6.07
N GLN A 272 4.80 -12.60 -5.30
CA GLN A 272 5.76 -11.89 -4.42
C GLN A 272 6.77 -11.05 -5.22
N LYS A 273 7.30 -11.60 -6.32
CA LYS A 273 8.23 -10.84 -7.18
C LYS A 273 7.52 -9.68 -7.89
N ALA A 274 6.24 -9.86 -8.25
CA ALA A 274 5.44 -8.80 -8.85
C ALA A 274 5.21 -7.65 -7.87
N ILE A 275 4.88 -7.94 -6.60
CA ILE A 275 4.73 -6.90 -5.56
C ILE A 275 6.03 -6.10 -5.41
N VAL A 276 7.18 -6.76 -5.27
CA VAL A 276 8.46 -6.06 -5.13
C VAL A 276 8.79 -5.20 -6.34
N ALA A 277 8.50 -5.67 -7.56
CA ALA A 277 8.74 -4.92 -8.78
C ALA A 277 7.84 -3.67 -8.88
N VAL A 278 6.55 -3.79 -8.53
CA VAL A 278 5.62 -2.66 -8.49
C VAL A 278 6.00 -1.69 -7.36
N SER A 279 6.34 -2.19 -6.17
CA SER A 279 6.84 -1.36 -5.05
C SER A 279 8.07 -0.54 -5.45
N ARG A 280 8.97 -1.11 -6.28
CA ARG A 280 10.13 -0.40 -6.80
C ARG A 280 9.70 0.78 -7.68
N VAL A 281 8.79 0.57 -8.62
CA VAL A 281 8.30 1.63 -9.51
C VAL A 281 7.58 2.72 -8.72
N ILE A 282 6.74 2.35 -7.75
CA ILE A 282 6.08 3.31 -6.86
C ILE A 282 7.12 4.13 -6.07
N CYS A 283 8.19 3.51 -5.58
CA CYS A 283 9.28 4.21 -4.90
C CYS A 283 10.00 5.21 -5.83
N GLU A 284 10.25 4.82 -7.08
CA GLU A 284 10.88 5.68 -8.09
C GLU A 284 9.97 6.87 -8.44
N ILE A 285 8.65 6.65 -8.61
CA ILE A 285 7.67 7.72 -8.83
C ILE A 285 7.62 8.66 -7.63
N ALA A 286 7.50 8.11 -6.41
CA ALA A 286 7.47 8.93 -5.19
C ALA A 286 8.73 9.80 -5.06
N TRP A 287 9.90 9.26 -5.40
CA TRP A 287 11.14 10.04 -5.40
C TRP A 287 11.14 11.16 -6.43
N ILE A 288 10.61 10.93 -7.63
CA ILE A 288 10.48 12.00 -8.67
C ILE A 288 9.57 13.11 -8.15
N LEU A 289 8.40 12.78 -7.56
CA LEU A 289 7.48 13.77 -7.01
C LEU A 289 8.07 14.54 -5.81
N ILE A 290 8.98 13.94 -5.05
CA ILE A 290 9.72 14.61 -3.96
C ILE A 290 10.75 15.58 -4.54
N CYS A 291 11.48 15.17 -5.58
CA CYS A 291 12.56 15.97 -6.16
C CYS A 291 12.08 17.14 -7.01
N ASP A 292 10.94 17.00 -7.65
CA ASP A 292 10.36 18.00 -8.53
C ASP A 292 8.99 18.47 -7.97
N PRO A 293 8.95 19.68 -7.39
CA PRO A 293 7.70 20.23 -6.86
C PRO A 293 6.60 20.42 -7.92
N CYS A 294 6.97 20.57 -9.20
CA CYS A 294 6.03 20.76 -10.31
C CYS A 294 5.55 19.44 -10.92
N ALA A 295 6.20 18.32 -10.58
CA ALA A 295 5.79 17.03 -11.13
C ALA A 295 4.43 16.56 -10.60
N ARG A 296 3.61 16.02 -11.50
CA ARG A 296 2.33 15.37 -11.21
C ARG A 296 2.37 13.93 -11.70
N TYR A 297 1.62 13.08 -11.03
CA TYR A 297 1.44 11.71 -11.49
C TYR A 297 0.40 11.67 -12.59
N GLU A 298 0.73 11.03 -13.71
CA GLU A 298 -0.17 10.74 -14.81
C GLU A 298 -0.37 9.24 -14.94
N GLU A 299 -1.62 8.80 -14.87
CA GLU A 299 -1.96 7.40 -15.06
C GLU A 299 -2.02 7.06 -16.55
N LEU A 300 -1.13 6.17 -16.99
CA LEU A 300 -0.96 5.79 -18.40
C LEU A 300 -1.88 4.64 -18.86
N GLY A 301 -2.74 4.16 -17.95
CA GLY A 301 -3.76 3.15 -18.23
C GLY A 301 -3.25 1.69 -18.36
N PRO A 302 -4.19 0.73 -18.39
CA PRO A 302 -3.87 -0.70 -18.36
C PRO A 302 -3.20 -1.19 -19.65
N ASP A 303 -3.39 -0.47 -20.74
CA ASP A 303 -2.89 -0.83 -22.07
C ASP A 303 -1.44 -0.41 -22.34
N TYR A 304 -0.81 0.29 -21.38
CA TYR A 304 0.57 0.77 -21.50
C TYR A 304 1.57 -0.30 -21.97
N TYR A 305 1.37 -1.55 -21.56
CA TYR A 305 2.24 -2.68 -21.93
C TYR A 305 1.75 -3.48 -23.14
N ARG A 306 0.67 -3.06 -23.78
CA ARG A 306 0.23 -3.69 -25.03
C ARG A 306 1.19 -3.33 -26.17
N PRO A 307 1.47 -4.25 -27.10
CA PRO A 307 2.30 -3.94 -28.24
C PRO A 307 1.72 -2.76 -29.02
N ARG A 308 2.51 -1.71 -29.23
CA ARG A 308 2.07 -0.53 -30.01
C ARG A 308 1.95 -0.83 -31.52
N SER A 309 2.58 -1.90 -32.01
CA SER A 309 2.48 -2.34 -33.41
C SER A 309 1.12 -2.98 -33.67
N PRO A 310 0.29 -2.43 -34.61
CA PRO A 310 -0.98 -3.02 -35.01
C PRO A 310 -0.86 -4.49 -35.40
N ALA A 311 0.15 -4.84 -36.18
CA ALA A 311 0.42 -6.21 -36.62
C ALA A 311 0.62 -7.21 -35.44
N ARG A 312 1.36 -6.78 -34.38
CA ARG A 312 1.54 -7.61 -33.18
C ARG A 312 0.24 -7.72 -32.36
N GLN A 313 -0.57 -6.67 -32.31
CA GLN A 313 -1.88 -6.72 -31.66
C GLN A 313 -2.83 -7.67 -32.39
N THR A 314 -2.93 -7.56 -33.70
CA THR A 314 -3.72 -8.45 -34.56
C THR A 314 -3.32 -9.90 -34.34
N GLN A 315 -2.02 -10.21 -34.39
CA GLN A 315 -1.52 -11.55 -34.20
C GLN A 315 -1.78 -12.11 -32.80
N ALA A 316 -1.75 -11.27 -31.76
CA ALA A 316 -2.11 -11.66 -30.40
C ALA A 316 -3.61 -11.97 -30.28
N ARG A 317 -4.48 -11.21 -30.94
CA ARG A 317 -5.93 -11.45 -30.97
C ARG A 317 -6.28 -12.72 -31.77
N ILE A 318 -5.62 -12.96 -32.91
CA ILE A 318 -5.78 -14.18 -33.67
C ILE A 318 -5.46 -15.40 -32.79
N ARG A 319 -4.32 -15.43 -32.12
CA ARG A 319 -3.94 -16.53 -31.22
C ARG A 319 -4.94 -16.72 -30.05
N GLU A 320 -5.52 -15.64 -29.54
CA GLU A 320 -6.53 -15.70 -28.48
C GLU A 320 -7.83 -16.35 -28.99
N ILE A 321 -8.29 -15.97 -30.20
CA ILE A 321 -9.49 -16.54 -30.84
C ILE A 321 -9.27 -18.01 -31.19
N GLU A 322 -8.11 -18.36 -31.74
CA GLU A 322 -7.76 -19.76 -32.07
C GLU A 322 -7.69 -20.64 -30.83
N ARG A 323 -7.18 -20.09 -29.69
CA ARG A 323 -7.16 -20.81 -28.41
C ARG A 323 -8.56 -21.10 -27.86
N LEU A 324 -9.49 -20.17 -28.06
CA LEU A 324 -10.89 -20.30 -27.64
C LEU A 324 -11.69 -21.22 -28.56
N ASN A 325 -11.18 -21.48 -29.78
CA ASN A 325 -11.80 -22.32 -30.79
C ASN A 325 -10.82 -23.41 -31.29
N PRO A 326 -10.56 -24.45 -30.49
CA PRO A 326 -9.63 -25.52 -30.91
C PRO A 326 -9.99 -26.12 -32.25
N GLY A 327 -9.02 -26.24 -33.16
CA GLY A 327 -9.21 -26.76 -34.48
C GLY A 327 -9.65 -25.77 -35.56
N LYS A 328 -9.87 -24.50 -35.22
CA LYS A 328 -10.19 -23.43 -36.19
C LYS A 328 -9.00 -22.48 -36.35
N LYS A 329 -8.76 -22.00 -37.59
CA LYS A 329 -7.80 -20.94 -37.91
C LYS A 329 -8.52 -19.63 -38.24
N VAL A 330 -8.00 -18.52 -37.79
CA VAL A 330 -8.49 -17.18 -38.10
C VAL A 330 -7.74 -16.67 -39.32
N ILE A 331 -8.49 -16.35 -40.39
CA ILE A 331 -7.98 -15.72 -41.61
C ILE A 331 -8.50 -14.31 -41.68
N LEU A 332 -7.60 -13.33 -41.83
CA LEU A 332 -7.97 -11.94 -42.10
C LEU A 332 -8.14 -11.76 -43.60
N ALA A 333 -9.32 -11.30 -44.02
CA ALA A 333 -9.58 -10.96 -45.42
C ALA A 333 -9.78 -9.44 -45.51
N ASP A 334 -9.27 -8.82 -46.57
CA ASP A 334 -9.52 -7.41 -46.86
C ASP A 334 -10.99 -7.20 -47.26
N VAL A 335 -11.68 -6.26 -46.63
CA VAL A 335 -13.12 -5.98 -46.85
C VAL A 335 -13.41 -5.43 -48.26
N GLY A 336 -12.38 -5.17 -49.07
CA GLY A 336 -12.49 -4.66 -50.43
C GLY A 336 -12.42 -5.73 -51.57
N ALA A 337 -12.24 -7.02 -51.22
CA ALA A 337 -12.07 -8.08 -52.24
C ALA A 337 -13.34 -8.94 -52.48
N ALA A 338 -14.51 -8.48 -51.99
CA ALA A 338 -15.79 -9.14 -52.25
C ALA A 338 -16.70 -8.17 -53.03
N ALA A 339 -16.46 -8.01 -54.32
CA ALA A 339 -17.37 -7.52 -55.30
C ALA A 339 -17.23 -8.35 -56.58
#